data_2e6bf16bec798d9a956141faab9ec5cd
#
_entry.id   2e6bf16bec798d9a956141faab9ec5cd
#
_cell.length_a   1.000
_cell.length_b   1.000
_cell.length_c   1.000
_cell.angle_alpha   90.00
_cell.angle_beta   90.00
_cell.angle_gamma   90.00
#
_symmetry.space_group_name_H-M   'P 1'
#
loop_
_entity.id
_entity.type
_entity.pdbx_description
1 polymer ?
#
loop_
_entity_poly.entity_id
_entity_poly.type
_entity_poly.pdbx_seq_one_letter_code
_entity_poly.pdbx_strand_id
1 'polypeptide(L)'
;MTGQQKSAETQALRQDKRMDPNHRMRIDAAIHMQGRGWMTGRAGGRPWTLSRTNRVLSFIGALMIVLLISPLLLVLAVLVKLSSPGPVFFVQQRTGYRGRSFGMYKFRTMVANAEDLKESVRHLNKHGADAIDFKIDKDPRVTHIGSFLRRSSLDELPNLFNVIRGEMRLVGPRPTSFNAYRYKDSHLARLSIYPGMTGLWQISGRSNIDFDQRVELDLSYIAEQSLSLDLKILLKTPFKVFSGHGAS
;
A
#
# COMPACT_ATOMS: atom_id res chain seq x y z
N MET A 1 8.57 -2.61 23.20
CA MET A 1 7.28 -1.92 22.95
C MET A 1 6.79 -1.40 24.29
N THR A 2 6.75 -0.09 24.45
CA THR A 2 6.22 0.54 25.67
C THR A 2 4.70 0.36 25.73
N GLY A 3 4.12 0.28 26.95
CA GLY A 3 2.69 0.05 27.15
C GLY A 3 1.78 1.06 26.46
N GLN A 4 2.26 2.28 26.20
CA GLN A 4 1.56 3.32 25.44
C GLN A 4 1.41 3.01 23.95
N GLN A 5 2.42 2.41 23.29
CA GLN A 5 2.33 1.98 21.91
C GLN A 5 1.29 0.86 21.73
N LYS A 6 1.27 -0.12 22.64
CA LYS A 6 0.21 -1.16 22.65
C LYS A 6 -1.17 -0.56 22.87
N SER A 7 -1.31 0.46 23.70
CA SER A 7 -2.59 1.13 23.97
C SER A 7 -3.10 1.90 22.76
N ALA A 8 -2.24 2.70 22.11
CA ALA A 8 -2.61 3.46 20.91
C ALA A 8 -2.94 2.54 19.72
N GLU A 9 -2.16 1.48 19.52
CA GLU A 9 -2.39 0.48 18.48
C GLU A 9 -3.68 -0.31 18.75
N THR A 10 -3.94 -0.66 20.00
CA THR A 10 -5.19 -1.33 20.44
C THR A 10 -6.39 -0.40 20.33
N GLN A 11 -6.24 0.90 20.60
CA GLN A 11 -7.31 1.89 20.41
C GLN A 11 -7.59 2.14 18.93
N ALA A 12 -6.57 2.29 18.09
CA ALA A 12 -6.72 2.40 16.64
C ALA A 12 -7.40 1.15 16.05
N LEU A 13 -6.99 -0.05 16.47
CA LEU A 13 -7.61 -1.32 16.08
C LEU A 13 -9.07 -1.45 16.59
N ARG A 14 -9.41 -0.89 17.75
CA ARG A 14 -10.78 -0.88 18.28
C ARG A 14 -11.68 0.13 17.57
N GLN A 15 -11.16 1.31 17.21
CA GLN A 15 -11.90 2.30 16.40
C GLN A 15 -12.15 1.81 14.98
N ASP A 16 -11.22 1.05 14.40
CA ASP A 16 -11.34 0.54 13.03
C ASP A 16 -12.28 -0.67 12.91
N LYS A 17 -12.46 -1.45 13.98
CA LYS A 17 -13.44 -2.56 14.02
C LYS A 17 -14.89 -2.09 13.96
N ARG A 18 -15.17 -0.80 14.18
CA ARG A 18 -16.49 -0.19 14.08
C ARG A 18 -16.44 0.96 13.09
N MET A 19 -16.23 0.65 11.80
CA MET A 19 -16.53 1.64 10.76
C MET A 19 -17.97 2.09 10.96
N ASP A 20 -18.18 3.41 11.15
CA ASP A 20 -19.49 4.03 11.28
C ASP A 20 -20.41 3.48 10.16
N PRO A 21 -21.60 2.99 10.50
CA PRO A 21 -22.57 2.48 9.52
C PRO A 21 -22.84 3.46 8.36
N ASN A 22 -22.90 4.76 8.63
CA ASN A 22 -23.11 5.79 7.61
C ASN A 22 -21.93 5.86 6.64
N HIS A 23 -20.70 5.71 7.14
CA HIS A 23 -19.52 5.75 6.30
C HIS A 23 -19.39 4.47 5.45
N ARG A 24 -19.74 3.32 6.02
CA ARG A 24 -19.83 2.06 5.25
C ARG A 24 -20.87 2.19 4.14
N MET A 25 -22.03 2.79 4.43
CA MET A 25 -23.09 3.03 3.45
C MET A 25 -22.63 3.96 2.33
N ARG A 26 -21.85 5.02 2.64
CA ARG A 26 -21.24 5.90 1.61
C ARG A 26 -20.28 5.14 0.71
N ILE A 27 -19.41 4.31 1.27
CA ILE A 27 -18.47 3.48 0.49
C ILE A 27 -19.24 2.51 -0.40
N ASP A 28 -20.23 1.80 0.15
CA ASP A 28 -21.03 0.83 -0.59
C ASP A 28 -21.87 1.52 -1.68
N ALA A 29 -22.42 2.70 -1.42
CA ALA A 29 -23.14 3.52 -2.40
C ALA A 29 -22.21 3.99 -3.53
N ALA A 30 -21.03 4.51 -3.20
CA ALA A 30 -20.06 4.94 -4.20
C ALA A 30 -19.57 3.77 -5.07
N ILE A 31 -19.30 2.61 -4.46
CA ILE A 31 -18.96 1.38 -5.18
C ILE A 31 -20.12 0.96 -6.10
N HIS A 32 -21.36 1.09 -5.63
CA HIS A 32 -22.54 0.67 -6.40
C HIS A 32 -22.85 1.63 -7.55
N MET A 33 -22.77 2.94 -7.32
CA MET A 33 -23.03 3.96 -8.34
C MET A 33 -21.98 3.93 -9.45
N GLN A 34 -20.71 3.91 -9.08
CA GLN A 34 -19.60 3.87 -10.02
C GLN A 34 -19.41 2.46 -10.61
N GLY A 35 -19.70 1.41 -9.85
CA GLY A 35 -19.66 0.04 -10.31
C GLY A 35 -20.64 -0.27 -11.46
N ARG A 36 -21.81 0.38 -11.51
CA ARG A 36 -22.73 0.22 -12.65
C ARG A 36 -22.16 0.82 -13.93
N GLY A 37 -21.50 1.97 -13.87
CA GLY A 37 -20.89 2.60 -15.04
C GLY A 37 -19.66 1.86 -15.58
N TRP A 38 -18.90 1.19 -14.72
CA TRP A 38 -17.64 0.54 -15.08
C TRP A 38 -17.78 -0.97 -15.30
N MET A 39 -18.78 -1.62 -14.65
CA MET A 39 -19.06 -3.04 -14.85
C MET A 39 -19.86 -3.35 -16.12
N THR A 40 -20.45 -2.36 -16.79
CA THR A 40 -21.20 -2.55 -18.03
C THR A 40 -20.34 -2.76 -19.27
N GLY A 41 -19.03 -2.59 -19.18
CA GLY A 41 -18.13 -2.73 -20.32
C GLY A 41 -17.79 -4.16 -20.74
N ARG A 42 -17.95 -5.17 -19.88
CA ARG A 42 -17.80 -6.59 -20.22
C ARG A 42 -18.70 -7.45 -19.34
N ALA A 43 -19.73 -8.00 -19.96
CA ALA A 43 -20.60 -9.10 -19.49
C ALA A 43 -20.60 -9.35 -17.98
N GLY A 44 -21.52 -8.74 -17.24
CA GLY A 44 -22.12 -9.14 -15.93
C GLY A 44 -21.34 -9.99 -14.91
N GLY A 45 -20.02 -10.15 -15.07
CA GLY A 45 -19.19 -11.05 -14.30
C GLY A 45 -18.54 -10.38 -13.09
N ARG A 46 -18.13 -11.19 -12.12
CA ARG A 46 -17.37 -10.75 -10.93
C ARG A 46 -16.04 -10.12 -11.38
N PRO A 47 -15.64 -8.95 -10.82
CA PRO A 47 -14.35 -8.32 -11.14
C PRO A 47 -13.18 -9.30 -11.01
N TRP A 48 -12.21 -9.23 -11.94
CA TRP A 48 -11.07 -10.15 -11.99
C TRP A 48 -10.33 -10.25 -10.66
N THR A 49 -10.01 -9.12 -10.01
CA THR A 49 -9.32 -9.10 -8.71
C THR A 49 -10.11 -9.72 -7.56
N LEU A 50 -11.44 -9.83 -7.69
CA LEU A 50 -12.30 -10.51 -6.71
C LEU A 50 -12.50 -12.00 -7.03
N SER A 51 -12.02 -12.48 -8.19
CA SER A 51 -12.15 -13.88 -8.61
C SER A 51 -11.30 -14.81 -7.73
N ARG A 52 -11.73 -16.07 -7.62
CA ARG A 52 -10.94 -17.11 -6.94
C ARG A 52 -9.63 -17.37 -7.68
N THR A 53 -9.65 -17.34 -9.01
CA THR A 53 -8.46 -17.54 -9.86
C THR A 53 -7.41 -16.49 -9.57
N ASN A 54 -7.75 -15.19 -9.56
CA ASN A 54 -6.79 -14.13 -9.22
C ASN A 54 -6.22 -14.31 -7.80
N ARG A 55 -7.06 -14.69 -6.84
CA ARG A 55 -6.61 -14.96 -5.46
C ARG A 55 -5.57 -16.08 -5.42
N VAL A 56 -5.84 -17.19 -6.09
CA VAL A 56 -4.92 -18.35 -6.14
C VAL A 56 -3.63 -18.00 -6.87
N LEU A 57 -3.72 -17.34 -8.02
CA LEU A 57 -2.53 -16.90 -8.78
C LEU A 57 -1.70 -15.89 -8.00
N SER A 58 -2.33 -14.93 -7.31
CA SER A 58 -1.61 -13.98 -6.45
C SER A 58 -0.91 -14.69 -5.29
N PHE A 59 -1.58 -15.65 -4.64
CA PHE A 59 -1.01 -16.44 -3.55
C PHE A 59 0.20 -17.25 -4.03
N ILE A 60 0.04 -18.04 -5.10
CA ILE A 60 1.12 -18.89 -5.64
C ILE A 60 2.28 -18.01 -6.12
N GLY A 61 2.00 -16.95 -6.87
CA GLY A 61 3.03 -16.03 -7.35
C GLY A 61 3.80 -15.38 -6.20
N ALA A 62 3.11 -14.90 -5.16
CA ALA A 62 3.76 -14.31 -3.99
C ALA A 62 4.60 -15.34 -3.22
N LEU A 63 4.09 -16.57 -3.06
CA LEU A 63 4.82 -17.65 -2.40
C LEU A 63 6.10 -18.01 -3.16
N MET A 64 6.02 -18.17 -4.48
CA MET A 64 7.18 -18.46 -5.33
C MET A 64 8.22 -17.33 -5.26
N ILE A 65 7.78 -16.07 -5.31
CA ILE A 65 8.69 -14.92 -5.19
C ILE A 65 9.37 -14.94 -3.81
N VAL A 66 8.61 -15.13 -2.71
CA VAL A 66 9.18 -15.19 -1.35
C VAL A 66 10.22 -16.30 -1.23
N LEU A 67 9.93 -17.50 -1.74
CA LEU A 67 10.89 -18.62 -1.72
C LEU A 67 12.15 -18.29 -2.51
N LEU A 68 12.01 -17.72 -3.71
CA LEU A 68 13.15 -17.34 -4.56
C LEU A 68 14.04 -16.28 -3.92
N ILE A 69 13.43 -15.24 -3.30
CA ILE A 69 14.18 -14.13 -2.71
C ILE A 69 14.44 -14.32 -1.20
N SER A 70 14.12 -15.48 -0.63
CA SER A 70 14.28 -15.74 0.82
C SER A 70 15.70 -15.49 1.34
N PRO A 71 16.81 -15.85 0.63
CA PRO A 71 18.16 -15.50 1.07
C PRO A 71 18.38 -13.99 1.13
N LEU A 72 17.86 -13.24 0.13
CA LEU A 72 17.93 -11.79 0.13
C LEU A 72 17.12 -11.19 1.30
N LEU A 73 15.90 -11.68 1.54
CA LEU A 73 15.08 -11.21 2.67
C LEU A 73 15.81 -11.42 4.00
N LEU A 74 16.50 -12.55 4.18
CA LEU A 74 17.28 -12.82 5.38
C LEU A 74 18.44 -11.83 5.53
N VAL A 75 19.22 -11.60 4.48
CA VAL A 75 20.32 -10.61 4.50
C VAL A 75 19.79 -9.22 4.84
N LEU A 76 18.72 -8.78 4.19
CA LEU A 76 18.11 -7.47 4.49
C LEU A 76 17.60 -7.39 5.94
N ALA A 77 17.01 -8.47 6.46
CA ALA A 77 16.56 -8.54 7.85
C ALA A 77 17.72 -8.36 8.84
N VAL A 78 18.86 -9.00 8.59
CA VAL A 78 20.08 -8.86 9.40
C VAL A 78 20.60 -7.42 9.32
N LEU A 79 20.73 -6.84 8.12
CA LEU A 79 21.19 -5.46 7.92
C LEU A 79 20.29 -4.45 8.66
N VAL A 80 18.97 -4.61 8.58
CA VAL A 80 18.01 -3.76 9.30
C VAL A 80 18.18 -3.93 10.82
N LYS A 81 18.37 -5.16 11.31
CA LYS A 81 18.56 -5.43 12.73
C LYS A 81 19.83 -4.79 13.29
N LEU A 82 20.90 -4.80 12.51
CA LEU A 82 22.19 -4.22 12.88
C LEU A 82 22.22 -2.70 12.74
N SER A 83 21.37 -2.10 11.89
CA SER A 83 21.34 -0.66 11.63
C SER A 83 20.79 0.19 12.77
N SER A 84 19.90 -0.36 13.59
CA SER A 84 19.33 0.32 14.76
C SER A 84 18.61 -0.67 15.69
N PRO A 85 18.47 -0.37 17.01
CA PRO A 85 17.70 -1.19 17.95
C PRO A 85 16.22 -1.31 17.54
N GLY A 86 15.60 -2.48 17.79
CA GLY A 86 14.16 -2.68 17.59
C GLY A 86 13.80 -3.81 16.61
N PRO A 87 12.51 -3.92 16.19
CA PRO A 87 12.03 -4.98 15.30
C PRO A 87 12.53 -4.79 13.86
N VAL A 88 12.68 -5.89 13.12
CA VAL A 88 13.09 -5.89 11.71
C VAL A 88 11.98 -5.32 10.83
N PHE A 89 10.74 -5.70 11.12
CA PHE A 89 9.57 -5.28 10.36
C PHE A 89 8.88 -4.09 11.03
N PHE A 90 8.38 -3.21 10.20
CA PHE A 90 7.45 -2.15 10.54
C PHE A 90 6.08 -2.47 9.94
N VAL A 91 5.03 -2.34 10.72
CA VAL A 91 3.65 -2.57 10.28
C VAL A 91 2.94 -1.23 10.21
N GLN A 92 2.56 -0.84 8.99
CA GLN A 92 1.84 0.41 8.76
C GLN A 92 0.36 0.13 8.47
N GLN A 93 -0.53 0.80 9.20
CA GLN A 93 -1.96 0.73 8.91
C GLN A 93 -2.26 1.34 7.54
N ARG A 94 -3.01 0.61 6.72
CA ARG A 94 -3.38 0.99 5.36
C ARG A 94 -4.85 0.71 5.11
N THR A 95 -5.48 1.57 4.28
CA THR A 95 -6.85 1.37 3.83
C THR A 95 -6.88 0.44 2.62
N GLY A 96 -7.63 -0.64 2.72
CA GLY A 96 -7.77 -1.67 1.71
C GLY A 96 -9.20 -1.84 1.19
N TYR A 97 -9.53 -3.06 0.76
CA TYR A 97 -10.82 -3.42 0.16
C TYR A 97 -12.00 -3.01 1.05
N ARG A 98 -12.98 -2.30 0.45
CA ARG A 98 -14.17 -1.75 1.13
C ARG A 98 -13.85 -0.89 2.35
N GLY A 99 -12.72 -0.18 2.31
CA GLY A 99 -12.31 0.74 3.37
C GLY A 99 -11.77 0.05 4.63
N ARG A 100 -11.62 -1.28 4.64
CA ARG A 100 -11.09 -2.01 5.80
C ARG A 100 -9.61 -1.71 5.96
N SER A 101 -9.19 -1.40 7.18
CA SER A 101 -7.77 -1.26 7.48
C SER A 101 -7.10 -2.61 7.66
N PHE A 102 -5.83 -2.68 7.24
CA PHE A 102 -4.96 -3.82 7.46
C PHE A 102 -3.54 -3.37 7.72
N GLY A 103 -2.75 -4.22 8.38
CA GLY A 103 -1.36 -3.96 8.68
C GLY A 103 -0.45 -4.35 7.51
N MET A 104 0.10 -3.37 6.81
CA MET A 104 1.02 -3.56 5.68
C MET A 104 2.45 -3.74 6.20
N TYR A 105 3.10 -4.86 5.88
CA TYR A 105 4.43 -5.20 6.34
C TYR A 105 5.51 -4.53 5.48
N LYS A 106 6.48 -3.89 6.14
CA LYS A 106 7.67 -3.33 5.49
C LYS A 106 8.91 -3.65 6.31
N PHE A 107 10.09 -3.58 5.69
CA PHE A 107 11.31 -3.46 6.49
C PHE A 107 11.33 -2.11 7.19
N ARG A 108 11.82 -2.09 8.43
CA ARG A 108 12.03 -0.84 9.17
C ARG A 108 13.16 -0.05 8.52
N THR A 109 12.84 1.19 8.13
CA THR A 109 13.78 2.13 7.49
C THR A 109 14.13 3.32 8.36
N MET A 110 13.47 3.47 9.51
CA MET A 110 13.64 4.57 10.46
C MET A 110 14.14 4.06 11.81
N VAL A 111 14.67 4.96 12.63
CA VAL A 111 15.04 4.70 14.02
C VAL A 111 13.81 4.27 14.83
N ALA A 112 14.04 3.58 15.97
CA ALA A 112 12.96 2.98 16.75
C ALA A 112 11.96 4.01 17.32
N ASN A 113 12.43 5.21 17.64
CA ASN A 113 11.63 6.33 18.18
C ASN A 113 11.18 7.34 17.12
N ALA A 114 11.13 6.95 15.84
CA ALA A 114 10.81 7.84 14.72
C ALA A 114 9.41 8.48 14.83
N GLU A 115 8.45 7.81 15.47
CA GLU A 115 7.11 8.39 15.65
C GLU A 115 7.12 9.48 16.71
N ASP A 116 7.89 9.31 17.79
CA ASP A 116 8.05 10.34 18.83
C ASP A 116 8.72 11.61 18.25
N LEU A 117 9.60 11.44 17.27
CA LEU A 117 10.30 12.53 16.57
C LEU A 117 9.45 13.17 15.46
N LYS A 118 8.24 12.70 15.16
CA LYS A 118 7.45 13.15 14.03
C LYS A 118 7.07 14.63 14.12
N GLU A 119 6.66 15.09 15.29
CA GLU A 119 6.27 16.48 15.49
C GLU A 119 7.48 17.43 15.37
N SER A 120 8.66 17.03 15.85
CA SER A 120 9.87 17.86 15.74
C SER A 120 10.35 18.09 14.30
N VAL A 121 9.99 17.18 13.37
CA VAL A 121 10.35 17.27 11.94
C VAL A 121 9.18 17.68 11.05
N ARG A 122 8.03 18.03 11.62
CA ARG A 122 6.81 18.35 10.86
C ARG A 122 6.99 19.56 9.93
N HIS A 123 7.79 20.53 10.36
CA HIS A 123 8.14 21.73 9.59
C HIS A 123 8.92 21.42 8.31
N LEU A 124 9.55 20.23 8.19
CA LEU A 124 10.30 19.78 7.02
C LEU A 124 9.39 19.09 5.97
N ASN A 125 8.08 19.00 6.22
CA ASN A 125 7.16 18.36 5.29
C ASN A 125 7.08 19.13 3.96
N LYS A 126 7.43 18.47 2.86
CA LYS A 126 7.43 19.02 1.48
C LYS A 126 6.08 19.58 1.04
N HIS A 127 4.99 19.03 1.55
CA HIS A 127 3.62 19.41 1.20
C HIS A 127 3.01 20.43 2.18
N GLY A 128 3.82 20.98 3.10
CA GLY A 128 3.35 21.85 4.18
C GLY A 128 3.02 21.09 5.47
N ALA A 129 3.07 21.80 6.61
CA ALA A 129 2.92 21.17 7.92
C ALA A 129 1.56 20.47 8.11
N ASP A 130 0.49 20.97 7.48
CA ASP A 130 -0.88 20.49 7.63
C ASP A 130 -1.34 19.54 6.51
N ALA A 131 -0.47 19.21 5.56
CA ALA A 131 -0.80 18.33 4.47
C ALA A 131 -1.12 16.90 4.94
N ILE A 132 -2.04 16.25 4.23
CA ILE A 132 -2.45 14.87 4.49
C ILE A 132 -1.28 13.90 4.24
N ASP A 133 -0.48 14.17 3.20
CA ASP A 133 0.70 13.41 2.86
C ASP A 133 1.92 14.01 3.58
N PHE A 134 2.53 13.19 4.45
CA PHE A 134 3.75 13.57 5.17
C PHE A 134 4.97 12.99 4.44
N LYS A 135 5.75 13.88 3.81
CA LYS A 135 6.95 13.52 3.07
C LYS A 135 8.06 14.50 3.30
N ILE A 136 9.23 14.00 3.67
CA ILE A 136 10.47 14.76 3.87
C ILE A 136 11.53 14.17 2.94
N ASP A 137 12.16 15.01 2.10
CA ASP A 137 13.17 14.54 1.12
C ASP A 137 14.42 13.97 1.79
N LYS A 138 14.90 14.60 2.87
CA LYS A 138 16.03 14.11 3.70
C LYS A 138 15.54 13.97 5.15
N ASP A 139 14.75 12.95 5.41
CA ASP A 139 14.18 12.71 6.73
C ASP A 139 15.29 12.22 7.70
N PRO A 140 15.62 12.99 8.76
CA PRO A 140 16.70 12.66 9.70
C PRO A 140 16.42 11.38 10.50
N ARG A 141 15.20 10.89 10.50
CA ARG A 141 14.79 9.65 11.17
C ARG A 141 15.15 8.41 10.38
N VAL A 142 15.51 8.56 9.10
CA VAL A 142 15.82 7.44 8.22
C VAL A 142 17.26 6.98 8.45
N THR A 143 17.44 5.68 8.69
CA THR A 143 18.79 5.09 8.84
C THR A 143 19.51 5.02 7.49
N HIS A 144 20.84 4.86 7.47
CA HIS A 144 21.60 4.70 6.21
C HIS A 144 21.10 3.51 5.39
N ILE A 145 20.91 2.34 6.05
CA ILE A 145 20.33 1.15 5.41
C ILE A 145 18.89 1.44 4.97
N GLY A 146 18.10 2.13 5.79
CA GLY A 146 16.75 2.55 5.45
C GLY A 146 16.68 3.42 4.20
N SER A 147 17.62 4.34 4.01
CA SER A 147 17.73 5.16 2.81
C SER A 147 18.01 4.32 1.56
N PHE A 148 18.92 3.36 1.65
CA PHE A 148 19.16 2.40 0.57
C PHE A 148 17.91 1.59 0.23
N LEU A 149 17.24 1.00 1.25
CA LEU A 149 16.03 0.21 1.07
C LEU A 149 14.91 0.99 0.39
N ARG A 150 14.69 2.25 0.79
CA ARG A 150 13.67 3.13 0.19
C ARG A 150 13.98 3.45 -1.28
N ARG A 151 15.22 3.83 -1.58
CA ARG A 151 15.63 4.14 -2.96
C ARG A 151 15.48 2.94 -3.89
N SER A 152 15.77 1.74 -3.41
CA SER A 152 15.64 0.48 -4.15
C SER A 152 14.24 -0.14 -4.06
N SER A 153 13.31 0.44 -3.27
CA SER A 153 11.98 -0.13 -2.96
C SER A 153 12.04 -1.54 -2.33
N LEU A 154 13.20 -1.95 -1.81
CA LEU A 154 13.36 -3.23 -1.13
C LEU A 154 12.66 -3.27 0.23
N ASP A 155 12.39 -2.10 0.82
CA ASP A 155 11.62 -1.99 2.06
C ASP A 155 10.19 -2.54 1.93
N GLU A 156 9.66 -2.63 0.73
CA GLU A 156 8.30 -3.09 0.44
C GLU A 156 8.19 -4.59 0.14
N LEU A 157 9.31 -5.32 0.01
CA LEU A 157 9.27 -6.76 -0.24
C LEU A 157 8.45 -7.56 0.79
N PRO A 158 8.41 -7.19 2.09
CA PRO A 158 7.55 -7.88 3.06
C PRO A 158 6.04 -7.74 2.79
N ASN A 159 5.59 -6.85 1.88
CA ASN A 159 4.19 -6.79 1.44
C ASN A 159 3.73 -8.11 0.78
N LEU A 160 4.65 -8.93 0.27
CA LEU A 160 4.35 -10.27 -0.23
C LEU A 160 3.66 -11.13 0.84
N PHE A 161 3.97 -10.94 2.12
CA PHE A 161 3.25 -11.62 3.21
C PHE A 161 1.79 -11.19 3.30
N ASN A 162 1.46 -9.91 3.00
CA ASN A 162 0.06 -9.45 2.93
C ASN A 162 -0.67 -10.09 1.73
N VAL A 163 0.03 -10.33 0.61
CA VAL A 163 -0.56 -11.04 -0.54
C VAL A 163 -0.85 -12.51 -0.16
N ILE A 164 0.09 -13.19 0.48
CA ILE A 164 -0.08 -14.58 0.96
C ILE A 164 -1.23 -14.65 1.96
N ARG A 165 -1.40 -13.68 2.86
CA ARG A 165 -2.52 -13.59 3.81
C ARG A 165 -3.85 -13.25 3.14
N GLY A 166 -3.85 -12.86 1.84
CA GLY A 166 -5.04 -12.50 1.08
C GLY A 166 -5.58 -11.10 1.34
N GLU A 167 -4.86 -10.27 2.08
CA GLU A 167 -5.18 -8.87 2.36
C GLU A 167 -4.93 -7.98 1.14
N MET A 168 -4.01 -8.41 0.27
CA MET A 168 -3.63 -7.76 -0.98
C MET A 168 -3.64 -8.76 -2.15
N ARG A 169 -3.52 -8.22 -3.37
CA ARG A 169 -3.18 -8.96 -4.60
C ARG A 169 -1.79 -8.55 -5.08
N LEU A 170 -1.21 -9.30 -6.01
CA LEU A 170 0.02 -8.85 -6.67
C LEU A 170 -0.20 -7.54 -7.40
N VAL A 171 -1.33 -7.42 -8.12
CA VAL A 171 -1.70 -6.21 -8.88
C VAL A 171 -3.02 -5.63 -8.39
N GLY A 172 -3.08 -4.31 -8.26
CA GLY A 172 -4.28 -3.56 -7.85
C GLY A 172 -3.94 -2.12 -7.43
N PRO A 173 -4.94 -1.34 -7.01
CA PRO A 173 -4.74 -0.02 -6.43
C PRO A 173 -3.80 -0.07 -5.22
N ARG A 174 -2.83 0.85 -5.15
CA ARG A 174 -1.93 0.90 -3.99
C ARG A 174 -2.68 1.38 -2.74
N PRO A 175 -2.58 0.67 -1.59
CA PRO A 175 -3.27 1.07 -0.38
C PRO A 175 -2.69 2.37 0.19
N THR A 176 -3.57 3.26 0.68
CA THR A 176 -3.19 4.56 1.24
C THR A 176 -2.90 4.49 2.74
N SER A 177 -2.10 5.45 3.24
CA SER A 177 -1.77 5.59 4.65
C SER A 177 -2.83 6.32 5.47
N PHE A 178 -3.79 6.93 4.82
CA PHE A 178 -4.88 7.64 5.48
C PHE A 178 -6.17 6.84 5.42
N ASN A 179 -7.03 7.08 6.41
CA ASN A 179 -8.29 6.37 6.58
C ASN A 179 -9.28 6.74 5.47
N ALA A 180 -10.20 5.82 5.16
CA ALA A 180 -11.27 5.99 4.16
C ALA A 180 -12.15 7.23 4.39
N TYR A 181 -12.28 7.72 5.62
CA TYR A 181 -12.99 8.98 5.95
C TYR A 181 -12.41 10.23 5.26
N ARG A 182 -11.13 10.19 4.89
CA ARG A 182 -10.44 11.31 4.23
C ARG A 182 -10.57 11.29 2.71
N TYR A 183 -11.23 10.28 2.15
CA TYR A 183 -11.46 10.20 0.72
C TYR A 183 -12.61 11.11 0.29
N LYS A 184 -12.43 11.78 -0.85
CA LYS A 184 -13.56 12.38 -1.59
C LYS A 184 -14.44 11.24 -2.13
N ASP A 185 -15.72 11.52 -2.37
CA ASP A 185 -16.64 10.50 -2.89
C ASP A 185 -16.18 9.93 -4.24
N SER A 186 -15.59 10.77 -5.09
CA SER A 186 -14.97 10.36 -6.37
C SER A 186 -13.83 9.34 -6.22
N HIS A 187 -13.19 9.29 -5.06
CA HIS A 187 -12.07 8.38 -4.79
C HIS A 187 -12.49 7.03 -4.24
N LEU A 188 -13.72 6.92 -3.70
CA LEU A 188 -14.18 5.72 -2.98
C LEU A 188 -14.26 4.47 -3.86
N ALA A 189 -14.49 4.64 -5.17
CA ALA A 189 -14.57 3.52 -6.11
C ALA A 189 -13.29 2.70 -6.20
N ARG A 190 -12.12 3.29 -5.91
CA ARG A 190 -10.88 2.53 -5.87
C ARG A 190 -10.83 1.47 -4.77
N LEU A 191 -11.72 1.58 -3.77
CA LEU A 191 -11.88 0.61 -2.69
C LEU A 191 -12.79 -0.57 -3.06
N SER A 192 -13.31 -0.61 -4.30
CA SER A 192 -14.21 -1.68 -4.80
C SER A 192 -13.51 -3.01 -5.02
N ILE A 193 -12.18 -3.03 -5.07
CA ILE A 193 -11.36 -4.23 -5.28
C ILE A 193 -10.24 -4.32 -4.24
N TYR A 194 -9.56 -5.47 -4.18
CA TYR A 194 -8.40 -5.63 -3.29
C TYR A 194 -7.25 -4.73 -3.73
N PRO A 195 -6.50 -4.13 -2.76
CA PRO A 195 -5.29 -3.40 -3.06
C PRO A 195 -4.20 -4.32 -3.63
N GLY A 196 -3.28 -3.74 -4.40
CA GLY A 196 -2.15 -4.43 -5.00
C GLY A 196 -0.80 -4.05 -4.38
N MET A 197 0.17 -4.96 -4.52
CA MET A 197 1.58 -4.68 -4.24
C MET A 197 2.15 -3.73 -5.31
N THR A 198 1.78 -3.95 -6.57
CA THR A 198 2.02 -3.04 -7.70
C THR A 198 0.70 -2.68 -8.38
N GLY A 199 0.70 -1.62 -9.21
CA GLY A 199 -0.50 -1.16 -9.90
C GLY A 199 -0.19 -0.29 -11.10
N LEU A 200 -1.24 0.06 -11.86
CA LEU A 200 -1.12 0.79 -13.11
C LEU A 200 -0.40 2.13 -12.93
N TRP A 201 -0.76 2.93 -11.93
CA TRP A 201 -0.11 4.22 -11.70
C TRP A 201 1.37 4.08 -11.31
N GLN A 202 1.75 2.99 -10.62
CA GLN A 202 3.13 2.74 -10.20
C GLN A 202 4.06 2.50 -11.39
N ILE A 203 3.54 1.99 -12.51
CA ILE A 203 4.29 1.82 -13.75
C ILE A 203 4.15 2.99 -14.73
N SER A 204 3.15 3.88 -14.54
CA SER A 204 2.85 4.98 -15.46
C SER A 204 3.56 6.30 -15.11
N GLY A 205 3.56 6.74 -13.86
CA GLY A 205 4.12 8.05 -13.48
C GLY A 205 4.75 8.12 -12.09
N ARG A 206 4.51 7.12 -11.22
CA ARG A 206 4.99 7.05 -9.83
C ARG A 206 4.68 8.34 -9.03
N SER A 207 5.69 8.89 -8.33
CA SER A 207 5.55 10.05 -7.45
C SER A 207 5.41 11.40 -8.17
N ASN A 208 5.51 11.44 -9.50
CA ASN A 208 5.42 12.68 -10.28
C ASN A 208 3.96 13.06 -10.59
N ILE A 209 3.00 12.23 -10.24
CA ILE A 209 1.56 12.47 -10.43
C ILE A 209 0.90 12.72 -9.08
N ASP A 210 -0.08 13.63 -9.05
CA ASP A 210 -0.85 13.94 -7.86
C ASP A 210 -1.78 12.79 -7.45
N PHE A 211 -2.46 12.94 -6.31
CA PHE A 211 -3.32 11.88 -5.79
C PHE A 211 -4.55 11.65 -6.68
N ASP A 212 -5.15 12.71 -7.23
CA ASP A 212 -6.34 12.61 -8.08
C ASP A 212 -6.00 11.86 -9.37
N GLN A 213 -4.86 12.16 -10.01
CA GLN A 213 -4.34 11.41 -11.18
C GLN A 213 -4.04 9.94 -10.87
N ARG A 214 -3.51 9.64 -9.66
CA ARG A 214 -3.32 8.23 -9.23
C ARG A 214 -4.64 7.50 -9.12
N VAL A 215 -5.69 8.17 -8.60
CA VAL A 215 -7.04 7.62 -8.51
C VAL A 215 -7.59 7.34 -9.91
N GLU A 216 -7.44 8.23 -10.87
CA GLU A 216 -7.90 8.03 -12.26
C GLU A 216 -7.24 6.78 -12.89
N LEU A 217 -5.93 6.59 -12.70
CA LEU A 217 -5.24 5.40 -13.16
C LEU A 217 -5.70 4.12 -12.42
N ASP A 218 -6.00 4.21 -11.13
CA ASP A 218 -6.58 3.10 -10.38
C ASP A 218 -7.99 2.74 -10.89
N LEU A 219 -8.81 3.75 -11.23
CA LEU A 219 -10.14 3.53 -11.81
C LEU A 219 -10.05 2.94 -13.23
N SER A 220 -9.09 3.39 -14.04
CA SER A 220 -8.82 2.79 -15.36
C SER A 220 -8.41 1.32 -15.24
N TYR A 221 -7.55 0.99 -14.26
CA TYR A 221 -7.23 -0.41 -13.97
C TYR A 221 -8.48 -1.21 -13.57
N ILE A 222 -9.34 -0.65 -12.71
CA ILE A 222 -10.59 -1.32 -12.27
C ILE A 222 -11.50 -1.61 -13.45
N ALA A 223 -11.58 -0.71 -14.43
CA ALA A 223 -12.40 -0.88 -15.62
C ALA A 223 -11.86 -1.99 -16.56
N GLU A 224 -10.54 -2.09 -16.71
CA GLU A 224 -9.88 -2.94 -17.69
C GLU A 224 -9.24 -4.20 -17.09
N GLN A 225 -9.39 -4.42 -15.78
CA GLN A 225 -8.72 -5.50 -15.05
C GLN A 225 -8.87 -6.86 -15.72
N SER A 226 -7.76 -7.51 -15.97
CA SER A 226 -7.67 -8.82 -16.62
C SER A 226 -6.34 -9.47 -16.29
N LEU A 227 -6.22 -10.79 -16.51
CA LEU A 227 -4.95 -11.48 -16.35
C LEU A 227 -3.86 -10.89 -17.25
N SER A 228 -4.20 -10.56 -18.51
CA SER A 228 -3.24 -9.96 -19.46
C SER A 228 -2.73 -8.60 -18.99
N LEU A 229 -3.61 -7.76 -18.42
CA LEU A 229 -3.20 -6.47 -17.84
C LEU A 229 -2.33 -6.66 -16.60
N ASP A 230 -2.67 -7.61 -15.72
CA ASP A 230 -1.87 -7.94 -14.54
C ASP A 230 -0.46 -8.39 -14.94
N LEU A 231 -0.33 -9.30 -15.90
CA LEU A 231 0.96 -9.76 -16.41
C LEU A 231 1.77 -8.61 -17.02
N LYS A 232 1.14 -7.73 -17.79
CA LYS A 232 1.80 -6.53 -18.33
C LYS A 232 2.34 -5.61 -17.25
N ILE A 233 1.57 -5.39 -16.16
CA ILE A 233 1.98 -4.57 -15.02
C ILE A 233 3.13 -5.24 -14.28
N LEU A 234 3.03 -6.55 -13.99
CA LEU A 234 4.07 -7.31 -13.31
C LEU A 234 5.39 -7.30 -14.07
N LEU A 235 5.37 -7.51 -15.39
CA LEU A 235 6.57 -7.47 -16.23
C LEU A 235 7.22 -6.08 -16.26
N LYS A 236 6.46 -5.00 -16.23
CA LYS A 236 6.99 -3.63 -16.24
C LYS A 236 7.48 -3.16 -14.86
N THR A 237 7.00 -3.75 -13.77
CA THR A 237 7.31 -3.32 -12.41
C THR A 237 8.81 -3.34 -12.09
N PRO A 238 9.59 -4.41 -12.36
CA PRO A 238 11.02 -4.43 -12.08
C PRO A 238 11.78 -3.30 -12.80
N PHE A 239 11.50 -3.08 -14.10
CA PHE A 239 12.16 -2.02 -14.87
C PHE A 239 11.89 -0.63 -14.27
N LYS A 240 10.67 -0.39 -13.79
CA LYS A 240 10.30 0.87 -13.13
C LYS A 240 10.92 1.02 -11.74
N VAL A 241 11.12 -0.07 -11.01
CA VAL A 241 11.83 -0.06 -9.73
C VAL A 241 13.29 0.28 -9.94
N PHE A 242 13.98 -0.38 -10.88
CA PHE A 242 15.40 -0.17 -11.15
C PHE A 242 15.72 1.17 -11.82
N SER A 243 14.79 1.77 -12.58
CA SER A 243 15.01 3.10 -13.19
C SER A 243 15.16 4.24 -12.18
N GLY A 244 14.86 4.01 -10.90
CA GLY A 244 15.07 4.97 -9.80
C GLY A 244 14.19 6.23 -9.85
N HIS A 245 13.49 6.50 -10.96
CA HIS A 245 12.64 7.68 -11.11
C HIS A 245 11.42 7.57 -10.18
N GLY A 246 11.38 8.44 -9.17
CA GLY A 246 10.24 8.53 -8.25
C GLY A 246 10.30 7.56 -7.06
N ALA A 247 11.45 6.95 -6.75
CA ALA A 247 11.71 6.33 -5.46
C ALA A 247 12.03 7.43 -4.43
N SER A 248 11.28 7.49 -3.35
CA SER A 248 11.47 8.50 -2.28
C SER A 248 11.11 7.91 -0.95
#